data_4404ba06f43b66852a914e0c9a021ee8
#
_entry.id   4404ba06f43b66852a914e0c9a021ee8
#
_cell.length_a   1.000
_cell.length_b   1.000
_cell.length_c   1.000
_cell.angle_alpha   90.00
_cell.angle_beta   90.00
_cell.angle_gamma   90.00
#
_symmetry.space_group_name_H-M   'P 1'
#
loop_
_entity.id
_entity.type
_entity.pdbx_description
1 polymer ?
#
loop_
_entity_poly.entity_id
_entity_poly.type
_entity_poly.pdbx_seq_one_letter_code
_entity_poly.pdbx_strand_id
1 'polypeptide(L)'
;MRGVQGVQSVKGGLAAASAVITLLACDRGTVPAVAPRPTSPPLAAPARGQPALLTSANVDALLGKAWREAGVHPTAPADDATWLRRTWLDTVGTIPPPEVVVRFLAGPAADPAKRAEMVDALLASPRWASHWTAYWDDVWMDGELHKRPDVDRGAFRSWLHDALARDLSYDRIVTELLTASGPNSDGGPKRASEANDGTAPLAAGVRGAVNWTLAYQETPQDLAGAASRTLLGVQIQCAQCHDHKTEKWTQGDFQSFAAAFARTRPVPLDPGPPPKGAVKRVELRDLDRAAPRFAKMGDLEPITKAEPKALDGTSLGGGDGVRVALARWVTAPANPWFSRALVNRMWGHFLGRGFVDPVDDLRASNPATAPEVLDALAADFVASGYDLKHVVRVIVGTEAYARSAAPLDEATQKADPGAKLWERFRVAPVGPDELLDALVDATKLDGIVRATGRLDLDDVRFKVKQRYGFLFDVDEATDQTDYEGTIAQALALLNGSVVATGASVLQGGALSEILAAGGDDGSRIESLYLRTLSRRPRPDELQR
;
A
#
# COMPACT_ATOMS: atom_id res chain seq x y z
N MET A 1 38.71 32.19 50.27
CA MET A 1 39.28 33.56 50.20
C MET A 1 38.94 34.13 48.83
N ARG A 2 38.26 35.28 48.85
CA ARG A 2 38.10 36.32 47.79
C ARG A 2 37.43 35.84 46.48
N GLY A 3 36.39 36.50 45.95
CA GLY A 3 35.65 37.70 46.38
C GLY A 3 34.48 37.91 45.42
N VAL A 4 33.42 38.44 46.02
CA VAL A 4 32.16 38.88 45.40
C VAL A 4 32.41 40.27 44.79
N GLN A 5 31.76 40.57 43.67
CA GLN A 5 31.30 41.90 43.22
C GLN A 5 30.83 41.76 41.76
N GLY A 6 29.76 42.33 41.23
CA GLY A 6 28.81 43.31 41.77
C GLY A 6 27.68 43.48 40.73
N VAL A 7 26.52 43.72 41.31
CA VAL A 7 25.28 44.06 40.59
C VAL A 7 25.36 45.49 40.06
N GLN A 8 25.03 45.75 38.81
CA GLN A 8 24.60 47.09 38.38
C GLN A 8 23.22 47.04 37.68
N SER A 9 22.29 47.67 38.38
CA SER A 9 20.98 48.08 37.94
C SER A 9 21.08 49.28 37.00
N VAL A 10 20.41 49.24 35.86
CA VAL A 10 20.08 50.45 35.11
C VAL A 10 18.58 50.56 34.93
N LYS A 11 18.01 51.54 35.63
CA LYS A 11 16.67 52.09 35.41
C LYS A 11 16.72 53.08 34.24
N GLY A 12 15.71 53.11 33.39
CA GLY A 12 15.41 54.19 32.44
C GLY A 12 14.45 53.64 31.40
N GLY A 13 13.28 54.09 31.34
CA GLY A 13 12.59 55.28 31.03
C GLY A 13 11.45 54.93 30.15
N LEU A 14 10.18 54.99 30.63
CA LEU A 14 8.98 54.94 29.78
C LEU A 14 8.99 56.18 28.82
N ALA A 15 8.88 55.92 27.53
CA ALA A 15 8.42 56.91 26.56
C ALA A 15 7.18 56.36 25.86
N ALA A 16 6.03 56.94 26.18
CA ALA A 16 4.79 56.70 25.49
C ALA A 16 4.85 57.32 24.09
N ALA A 17 4.73 56.53 23.05
CA ALA A 17 4.47 56.97 21.68
C ALA A 17 3.08 56.50 21.28
N SER A 18 2.12 57.42 21.28
CA SER A 18 0.81 57.25 20.65
C SER A 18 0.98 57.10 19.14
N ALA A 19 0.78 55.95 18.62
CA ALA A 19 0.67 55.72 17.17
C ALA A 19 -0.82 55.68 16.79
N VAL A 20 -1.20 56.62 15.97
CA VAL A 20 -2.48 56.77 15.32
C VAL A 20 -2.70 55.53 14.42
N ILE A 21 -3.74 54.76 14.73
CA ILE A 21 -4.15 53.62 13.89
C ILE A 21 -4.97 54.21 12.72
N THR A 22 -4.35 54.31 11.56
CA THR A 22 -5.04 54.55 10.31
C THR A 22 -5.60 53.19 9.85
N LEU A 23 -6.91 53.04 9.92
CA LEU A 23 -7.66 51.93 9.33
C LEU A 23 -7.52 51.98 7.80
N LEU A 24 -6.56 51.25 7.27
CA LEU A 24 -6.56 50.86 5.85
C LEU A 24 -7.52 49.68 5.71
N ALA A 25 -8.65 49.93 5.03
CA ALA A 25 -9.55 48.89 4.59
C ALA A 25 -8.79 47.95 3.68
N CYS A 26 -8.45 46.75 4.16
CA CYS A 26 -8.01 45.67 3.32
C CYS A 26 -9.17 45.20 2.44
N ASP A 27 -9.06 45.54 1.18
CA ASP A 27 -9.82 44.98 0.09
C ASP A 27 -9.86 43.45 0.20
N ARG A 28 -11.06 42.89 0.29
CA ARG A 28 -11.26 41.45 0.25
C ARG A 28 -10.91 40.95 -1.14
N GLY A 29 -9.64 40.65 -1.36
CA GLY A 29 -9.21 39.90 -2.53
C GLY A 29 -10.05 38.65 -2.67
N THR A 30 -10.91 38.63 -3.66
CA THR A 30 -11.63 37.43 -4.09
C THR A 30 -10.62 36.33 -4.38
N VAL A 31 -10.65 35.30 -3.55
CA VAL A 31 -9.94 34.05 -3.84
C VAL A 31 -10.42 33.59 -5.21
N PRO A 32 -9.54 33.41 -6.20
CA PRO A 32 -9.98 32.91 -7.50
C PRO A 32 -10.63 31.55 -7.28
N ALA A 33 -11.89 31.42 -7.71
CA ALA A 33 -12.58 30.14 -7.70
C ALA A 33 -11.70 29.13 -8.46
N VAL A 34 -11.22 28.10 -7.77
CA VAL A 34 -10.57 26.96 -8.40
C VAL A 34 -11.60 26.39 -9.37
N ALA A 35 -11.31 26.49 -10.66
CA ALA A 35 -12.14 25.88 -11.69
C ALA A 35 -12.32 24.40 -11.33
N PRO A 36 -13.54 23.85 -11.40
CA PRO A 36 -13.77 22.44 -11.17
C PRO A 36 -12.86 21.68 -12.15
N ARG A 37 -11.99 20.81 -11.60
CA ARG A 37 -11.21 19.87 -12.43
C ARG A 37 -12.20 19.09 -13.29
N PRO A 38 -11.87 18.84 -14.55
CA PRO A 38 -12.73 18.00 -15.38
C PRO A 38 -12.89 16.67 -14.65
N THR A 39 -14.11 16.35 -14.27
CA THR A 39 -14.49 15.01 -13.83
C THR A 39 -14.07 14.06 -14.93
N SER A 40 -13.31 13.02 -14.59
CA SER A 40 -13.01 11.94 -15.53
C SER A 40 -14.34 11.52 -16.18
N PRO A 41 -14.40 11.39 -17.51
CA PRO A 41 -15.64 10.98 -18.14
C PRO A 41 -16.07 9.66 -17.53
N PRO A 42 -17.37 9.43 -17.27
CA PRO A 42 -17.86 8.13 -16.85
C PRO A 42 -17.32 7.10 -17.84
N LEU A 43 -16.87 5.94 -17.32
CA LEU A 43 -16.36 4.81 -18.12
C LEU A 43 -17.26 4.67 -19.36
N ALA A 44 -16.70 4.88 -20.53
CA ALA A 44 -17.44 4.78 -21.76
C ALA A 44 -18.09 3.40 -21.79
N ALA A 45 -19.38 3.34 -22.11
CA ALA A 45 -20.07 2.08 -22.32
C ALA A 45 -19.22 1.21 -23.26
N PRO A 46 -19.02 -0.09 -22.96
CA PRO A 46 -18.14 -0.95 -23.75
C PRO A 46 -18.51 -0.85 -25.23
N ALA A 47 -17.51 -0.68 -26.08
CA ALA A 47 -17.70 -0.66 -27.51
C ALA A 47 -18.40 -1.95 -27.92
N ARG A 48 -19.34 -1.87 -28.88
CA ARG A 48 -20.11 -3.04 -29.34
C ARG A 48 -19.16 -4.17 -29.73
N GLY A 49 -19.17 -5.27 -28.94
CA GLY A 49 -18.33 -6.45 -29.16
C GLY A 49 -17.32 -6.75 -28.03
N GLN A 50 -17.14 -5.88 -27.03
CA GLN A 50 -16.38 -6.26 -25.83
C GLN A 50 -17.28 -7.07 -24.87
N PRO A 51 -16.77 -8.15 -24.24
CA PRO A 51 -17.50 -8.87 -23.22
C PRO A 51 -17.87 -7.89 -22.08
N ALA A 52 -19.06 -8.03 -21.52
CA ALA A 52 -19.44 -7.26 -20.34
C ALA A 52 -18.49 -7.59 -19.20
N LEU A 53 -18.01 -6.55 -18.50
CA LEU A 53 -17.12 -6.72 -17.34
C LEU A 53 -17.84 -7.49 -16.22
N LEU A 54 -17.05 -8.21 -15.45
CA LEU A 54 -17.55 -8.98 -14.32
C LEU A 54 -18.14 -8.04 -13.26
N THR A 55 -19.21 -8.48 -12.63
CA THR A 55 -19.78 -7.83 -11.46
C THR A 55 -19.57 -8.69 -10.22
N SER A 56 -19.66 -8.09 -9.03
CA SER A 56 -19.61 -8.85 -7.78
C SER A 56 -20.64 -9.97 -7.75
N ALA A 57 -21.85 -9.75 -8.29
CA ALA A 57 -22.91 -10.78 -8.38
C ALA A 57 -22.50 -11.99 -9.23
N ASN A 58 -21.69 -11.80 -10.28
CA ASN A 58 -21.15 -12.93 -11.05
C ASN A 58 -20.17 -13.75 -10.20
N VAL A 59 -19.30 -13.08 -9.43
CA VAL A 59 -18.38 -13.73 -8.49
C VAL A 59 -19.14 -14.48 -7.41
N ASP A 60 -20.17 -13.85 -6.83
CA ASP A 60 -21.02 -14.47 -5.82
C ASP A 60 -21.75 -15.72 -6.33
N ALA A 61 -22.17 -15.71 -7.59
CA ALA A 61 -22.79 -16.90 -8.22
C ALA A 61 -21.81 -18.08 -8.29
N LEU A 62 -20.53 -17.81 -8.65
CA LEU A 62 -19.46 -18.82 -8.70
C LEU A 62 -19.08 -19.31 -7.29
N LEU A 63 -18.91 -18.41 -6.32
CA LEU A 63 -18.63 -18.76 -4.93
C LEU A 63 -19.80 -19.54 -4.31
N GLY A 64 -21.04 -19.11 -4.56
CA GLY A 64 -22.24 -19.82 -4.10
C GLY A 64 -22.34 -21.25 -4.66
N LYS A 65 -21.86 -21.49 -5.89
CA LYS A 65 -21.71 -22.85 -6.43
C LYS A 65 -20.68 -23.63 -5.61
N ALA A 66 -19.49 -23.06 -5.38
CA ALA A 66 -18.42 -23.70 -4.62
C ALA A 66 -18.87 -24.02 -3.18
N TRP A 67 -19.57 -23.12 -2.50
CA TRP A 67 -20.15 -23.35 -1.15
C TRP A 67 -21.13 -24.52 -1.13
N ARG A 68 -22.04 -24.58 -2.10
CA ARG A 68 -23.00 -25.70 -2.21
C ARG A 68 -22.31 -27.04 -2.46
N GLU A 69 -21.32 -27.06 -3.36
CA GLU A 69 -20.58 -28.28 -3.69
C GLU A 69 -19.74 -28.78 -2.51
N ALA A 70 -19.17 -27.86 -1.71
CA ALA A 70 -18.43 -28.19 -0.50
C ALA A 70 -19.33 -28.49 0.72
N GLY A 71 -20.63 -28.18 0.66
CA GLY A 71 -21.54 -28.33 1.79
C GLY A 71 -21.28 -27.35 2.94
N VAL A 72 -20.73 -26.16 2.63
CA VAL A 72 -20.47 -25.12 3.63
C VAL A 72 -21.57 -24.06 3.64
N HIS A 73 -21.86 -23.50 4.83
CA HIS A 73 -22.86 -22.47 5.03
C HIS A 73 -22.20 -21.16 5.43
N PRO A 74 -22.22 -20.12 4.57
CA PRO A 74 -21.61 -18.85 4.89
C PRO A 74 -22.26 -18.16 6.10
N THR A 75 -21.46 -17.44 6.89
CA THR A 75 -21.96 -16.62 7.99
C THR A 75 -22.88 -15.51 7.49
N ALA A 76 -23.69 -14.95 8.39
CA ALA A 76 -24.48 -13.77 8.08
C ALA A 76 -23.58 -12.59 7.67
N PRO A 77 -24.10 -11.63 6.89
CA PRO A 77 -23.36 -10.39 6.60
C PRO A 77 -22.99 -9.64 7.88
N ALA A 78 -21.87 -8.95 7.85
CA ALA A 78 -21.49 -8.01 8.90
C ALA A 78 -22.44 -6.82 8.94
N ASP A 79 -22.62 -6.22 10.12
CA ASP A 79 -23.36 -4.97 10.26
C ASP A 79 -22.66 -3.82 9.50
N ASP A 80 -23.39 -2.75 9.27
CA ASP A 80 -22.92 -1.63 8.48
C ASP A 80 -21.72 -0.89 9.10
N ALA A 81 -21.62 -0.82 10.42
CA ALA A 81 -20.49 -0.18 11.09
C ALA A 81 -19.20 -1.01 10.89
N THR A 82 -19.31 -2.32 11.06
CA THR A 82 -18.20 -3.27 10.82
C THR A 82 -17.77 -3.25 9.36
N TRP A 83 -18.74 -3.31 8.44
CA TRP A 83 -18.47 -3.27 7.00
C TRP A 83 -17.80 -1.93 6.59
N LEU A 84 -18.34 -0.80 7.05
CA LEU A 84 -17.80 0.53 6.74
C LEU A 84 -16.36 0.68 7.22
N ARG A 85 -16.09 0.32 8.48
CA ARG A 85 -14.74 0.42 9.05
C ARG A 85 -13.74 -0.44 8.28
N ARG A 86 -14.11 -1.69 7.98
CA ARG A 86 -13.32 -2.62 7.17
C ARG A 86 -13.00 -2.02 5.82
N THR A 87 -14.01 -1.59 5.09
CA THR A 87 -13.86 -1.05 3.74
C THR A 87 -12.97 0.19 3.70
N TRP A 88 -13.02 1.05 4.72
CA TRP A 88 -12.13 2.19 4.83
C TRP A 88 -10.67 1.76 5.07
N LEU A 89 -10.43 0.86 6.01
CA LEU A 89 -9.08 0.36 6.30
C LEU A 89 -8.46 -0.32 5.08
N ASP A 90 -9.19 -1.24 4.45
CA ASP A 90 -8.67 -2.05 3.35
C ASP A 90 -8.52 -1.26 2.04
N THR A 91 -9.28 -0.16 1.84
CA THR A 91 -9.28 0.59 0.58
C THR A 91 -8.41 1.85 0.63
N VAL A 92 -8.39 2.56 1.76
CA VAL A 92 -7.70 3.85 1.91
C VAL A 92 -6.81 3.95 3.15
N GLY A 93 -6.59 2.84 3.87
CA GLY A 93 -5.60 2.71 4.93
C GLY A 93 -5.92 3.42 6.23
N THR A 94 -7.17 3.83 6.46
CA THR A 94 -7.55 4.51 7.70
C THR A 94 -9.02 4.28 8.07
N ILE A 95 -9.45 4.83 9.19
CA ILE A 95 -10.82 4.74 9.68
C ILE A 95 -11.72 5.85 9.13
N PRO A 96 -13.05 5.61 8.98
CA PRO A 96 -13.97 6.63 8.51
C PRO A 96 -14.12 7.78 9.53
N PRO A 97 -14.21 9.06 9.07
CA PRO A 97 -14.54 10.18 9.92
C PRO A 97 -15.93 10.04 10.57
N PRO A 98 -16.15 10.56 11.80
CA PRO A 98 -17.42 10.42 12.51
C PRO A 98 -18.65 10.84 11.72
N GLU A 99 -18.56 11.93 10.96
CA GLU A 99 -19.66 12.42 10.13
C GLU A 99 -20.00 11.47 8.97
N VAL A 100 -19.03 10.75 8.45
CA VAL A 100 -19.26 9.68 7.45
C VAL A 100 -19.96 8.50 8.10
N VAL A 101 -19.51 8.09 9.29
CA VAL A 101 -20.14 7.00 10.08
C VAL A 101 -21.60 7.32 10.34
N VAL A 102 -21.89 8.51 10.90
CA VAL A 102 -23.27 8.92 11.23
C VAL A 102 -24.17 8.91 9.98
N ARG A 103 -23.68 9.50 8.89
CA ARG A 103 -24.45 9.55 7.62
C ARG A 103 -24.69 8.15 7.05
N PHE A 104 -23.68 7.29 7.05
CA PHE A 104 -23.79 5.94 6.51
C PHE A 104 -24.74 5.08 7.33
N LEU A 105 -24.69 5.15 8.66
CA LEU A 105 -25.56 4.40 9.55
C LEU A 105 -27.01 4.94 9.59
N ALA A 106 -27.26 6.15 9.13
CA ALA A 106 -28.61 6.69 9.02
C ALA A 106 -29.40 6.13 7.82
N GLY A 107 -28.73 5.57 6.82
CA GLY A 107 -29.37 4.94 5.66
C GLY A 107 -29.88 3.53 5.94
N PRO A 108 -30.58 2.91 4.97
CA PRO A 108 -31.09 1.54 5.11
C PRO A 108 -29.95 0.56 5.44
N ALA A 109 -30.24 -0.38 6.35
CA ALA A 109 -29.25 -1.38 6.75
C ALA A 109 -28.92 -2.34 5.59
N ALA A 110 -27.63 -2.67 5.44
CA ALA A 110 -27.10 -3.60 4.45
C ALA A 110 -27.53 -3.31 2.99
N ASP A 111 -27.83 -2.04 2.68
CA ASP A 111 -28.22 -1.61 1.33
C ASP A 111 -27.03 -1.71 0.36
N PRO A 112 -27.11 -2.54 -0.71
CA PRO A 112 -26.02 -2.68 -1.68
C PRO A 112 -25.70 -1.39 -2.43
N ALA A 113 -26.68 -0.55 -2.73
CA ALA A 113 -26.47 0.72 -3.43
C ALA A 113 -25.66 1.69 -2.57
N LYS A 114 -26.02 1.83 -1.29
CA LYS A 114 -25.29 2.65 -0.32
C LYS A 114 -23.83 2.17 -0.17
N ARG A 115 -23.62 0.85 -0.13
CA ARG A 115 -22.28 0.26 -0.05
C ARG A 115 -21.48 0.53 -1.33
N ALA A 116 -22.07 0.38 -2.50
CA ALA A 116 -21.41 0.68 -3.78
C ALA A 116 -21.01 2.16 -3.90
N GLU A 117 -21.90 3.09 -3.53
CA GLU A 117 -21.58 4.52 -3.49
C GLU A 117 -20.40 4.83 -2.55
N MET A 118 -20.32 4.17 -1.39
CA MET A 118 -19.20 4.32 -0.46
C MET A 118 -17.89 3.82 -1.09
N VAL A 119 -17.90 2.65 -1.72
CA VAL A 119 -16.73 2.11 -2.42
C VAL A 119 -16.26 3.08 -3.52
N ASP A 120 -17.16 3.59 -4.35
CA ASP A 120 -16.82 4.55 -5.39
C ASP A 120 -16.23 5.85 -4.83
N ALA A 121 -16.76 6.35 -3.70
CA ALA A 121 -16.21 7.51 -3.02
C ALA A 121 -14.78 7.27 -2.48
N LEU A 122 -14.51 6.07 -1.95
CA LEU A 122 -13.18 5.68 -1.46
C LEU A 122 -12.18 5.54 -2.61
N LEU A 123 -12.58 4.90 -3.71
CA LEU A 123 -11.75 4.76 -4.91
C LEU A 123 -11.42 6.11 -5.57
N ALA A 124 -12.30 7.12 -5.41
CA ALA A 124 -12.05 8.48 -5.86
C ALA A 124 -11.27 9.34 -4.86
N SER A 125 -11.03 8.86 -3.65
CA SER A 125 -10.31 9.58 -2.61
C SER A 125 -8.83 9.76 -2.94
N PRO A 126 -8.21 10.93 -2.64
CA PRO A 126 -6.76 11.08 -2.72
C PRO A 126 -5.99 10.08 -1.84
N ARG A 127 -6.59 9.59 -0.75
CA ARG A 127 -5.99 8.58 0.13
C ARG A 127 -5.77 7.23 -0.56
N TRP A 128 -6.52 6.93 -1.62
CA TRP A 128 -6.30 5.76 -2.46
C TRP A 128 -4.84 5.65 -2.91
N ALA A 129 -4.32 6.70 -3.55
CA ALA A 129 -2.95 6.69 -4.04
C ALA A 129 -1.92 6.55 -2.91
N SER A 130 -2.12 7.22 -1.78
CA SER A 130 -1.19 7.14 -0.63
C SER A 130 -1.16 5.74 -0.02
N HIS A 131 -2.33 5.13 0.23
CA HIS A 131 -2.43 3.78 0.80
C HIS A 131 -1.77 2.73 -0.12
N TRP A 132 -2.15 2.73 -1.41
CA TRP A 132 -1.61 1.76 -2.36
C TRP A 132 -0.15 2.02 -2.73
N THR A 133 0.36 3.24 -2.54
CA THR A 133 1.80 3.51 -2.63
C THR A 133 2.55 2.82 -1.50
N ALA A 134 2.06 2.89 -0.27
CA ALA A 134 2.68 2.20 0.86
C ALA A 134 2.66 0.67 0.64
N TYR A 135 1.51 0.11 0.27
CA TYR A 135 1.36 -1.31 -0.01
C TYR A 135 2.34 -1.83 -1.09
N TRP A 136 2.36 -1.20 -2.27
CA TRP A 136 3.23 -1.64 -3.36
C TRP A 136 4.72 -1.33 -3.12
N ASP A 137 5.04 -0.29 -2.35
CA ASP A 137 6.40 -0.02 -1.91
C ASP A 137 6.92 -1.18 -1.02
N ASP A 138 6.10 -1.68 -0.11
CA ASP A 138 6.48 -2.81 0.73
C ASP A 138 6.59 -4.12 -0.09
N VAL A 139 5.67 -4.38 -1.02
CA VAL A 139 5.72 -5.56 -1.91
C VAL A 139 6.96 -5.58 -2.81
N TRP A 140 7.36 -4.42 -3.36
CA TRP A 140 8.42 -4.37 -4.37
C TRP A 140 9.80 -4.00 -3.83
N MET A 141 9.88 -3.21 -2.74
CA MET A 141 11.17 -2.69 -2.26
C MET A 141 11.76 -3.49 -1.11
N ASP A 142 11.05 -4.43 -0.53
CA ASP A 142 11.46 -5.33 0.56
C ASP A 142 12.46 -4.71 1.57
N GLY A 143 12.08 -4.61 2.83
CA GLY A 143 12.64 -3.82 3.93
C GLY A 143 14.16 -3.51 4.01
N GLU A 144 15.04 -4.44 3.65
CA GLU A 144 16.50 -4.27 3.81
C GLU A 144 17.19 -3.62 2.59
N LEU A 145 16.62 -3.77 1.40
CA LEU A 145 17.28 -3.38 0.14
C LEU A 145 17.40 -1.86 -0.04
N HIS A 146 16.52 -1.09 0.57
CA HIS A 146 16.55 0.38 0.50
C HIS A 146 17.70 1.04 1.27
N LYS A 147 18.47 0.31 2.08
CA LYS A 147 19.63 0.85 2.82
C LYS A 147 20.81 1.25 1.93
N ARG A 148 20.78 0.91 0.66
CA ARG A 148 21.85 1.24 -0.30
C ARG A 148 21.97 2.76 -0.50
N PRO A 149 23.21 3.28 -0.68
CA PRO A 149 23.44 4.72 -0.81
C PRO A 149 22.90 5.33 -2.12
N ASP A 150 22.69 4.51 -3.14
CA ASP A 150 22.21 4.88 -4.47
C ASP A 150 20.76 4.50 -4.73
N VAL A 151 20.00 4.20 -3.68
CA VAL A 151 18.55 4.00 -3.75
C VAL A 151 17.84 5.17 -3.09
N ASP A 152 16.97 5.83 -3.85
CA ASP A 152 16.07 6.90 -3.40
C ASP A 152 14.64 6.33 -3.28
N ARG A 153 14.31 5.83 -2.09
CA ARG A 153 12.96 5.27 -1.83
C ARG A 153 11.87 6.34 -1.95
N GLY A 154 12.17 7.59 -1.58
CA GLY A 154 11.23 8.69 -1.72
C GLY A 154 10.91 9.01 -3.18
N ALA A 155 11.90 9.02 -4.05
CA ALA A 155 11.68 9.17 -5.49
C ALA A 155 10.88 8.01 -6.08
N PHE A 156 11.11 6.78 -5.60
CA PHE A 156 10.31 5.61 -5.98
C PHE A 156 8.83 5.78 -5.57
N ARG A 157 8.58 6.14 -4.32
CA ARG A 157 7.23 6.38 -3.81
C ARG A 157 6.53 7.54 -4.53
N SER A 158 7.23 8.64 -4.81
CA SER A 158 6.65 9.77 -5.56
C SER A 158 6.24 9.38 -6.98
N TRP A 159 7.04 8.56 -7.66
CA TRP A 159 6.67 8.01 -8.97
C TRP A 159 5.42 7.13 -8.88
N LEU A 160 5.39 6.21 -7.92
CA LEU A 160 4.31 5.25 -7.76
C LEU A 160 3.00 5.95 -7.36
N HIS A 161 3.08 6.91 -6.44
CA HIS A 161 1.94 7.73 -6.02
C HIS A 161 1.35 8.51 -7.19
N ASP A 162 2.18 9.15 -8.01
CA ASP A 162 1.73 9.88 -9.20
C ASP A 162 1.07 8.93 -10.21
N ALA A 163 1.60 7.73 -10.42
CA ALA A 163 1.01 6.72 -11.28
C ALA A 163 -0.38 6.27 -10.79
N LEU A 164 -0.51 5.98 -9.50
CA LEU A 164 -1.78 5.58 -8.86
C LEU A 164 -2.79 6.73 -8.80
N ALA A 165 -2.34 7.96 -8.53
CA ALA A 165 -3.22 9.14 -8.50
C ALA A 165 -3.77 9.50 -9.87
N ARG A 166 -3.09 9.14 -10.95
CA ARG A 166 -3.54 9.30 -12.34
C ARG A 166 -4.29 8.10 -12.88
N ASP A 167 -4.57 7.11 -12.05
CA ASP A 167 -5.23 5.85 -12.45
C ASP A 167 -4.50 5.14 -13.61
N LEU A 168 -3.15 5.14 -13.57
CA LEU A 168 -2.36 4.41 -14.55
C LEU A 168 -2.67 2.92 -14.43
N SER A 169 -2.92 2.23 -15.55
CA SER A 169 -3.23 0.81 -15.54
C SER A 169 -2.03 -0.02 -15.05
N TYR A 170 -2.30 -1.14 -14.39
CA TYR A 170 -1.26 -1.94 -13.73
C TYR A 170 -0.19 -2.47 -14.69
N ASP A 171 -0.58 -2.86 -15.90
CA ASP A 171 0.37 -3.26 -16.96
C ASP A 171 1.35 -2.16 -17.34
N ARG A 172 0.88 -0.89 -17.32
CA ARG A 172 1.74 0.28 -17.56
C ARG A 172 2.66 0.57 -16.39
N ILE A 173 2.15 0.49 -15.15
CA ILE A 173 2.98 0.64 -13.95
C ILE A 173 4.12 -0.40 -13.97
N VAL A 174 3.79 -1.66 -14.24
CA VAL A 174 4.78 -2.75 -14.30
C VAL A 174 5.72 -2.59 -15.51
N THR A 175 5.22 -2.11 -16.63
CA THR A 175 6.08 -1.79 -17.80
C THR A 175 7.09 -0.71 -17.44
N GLU A 176 6.67 0.39 -16.80
CA GLU A 176 7.59 1.44 -16.35
C GLU A 176 8.58 0.91 -15.31
N LEU A 177 8.14 0.08 -14.36
CA LEU A 177 8.99 -0.54 -13.36
C LEU A 177 10.12 -1.38 -13.97
N LEU A 178 9.77 -2.23 -14.93
CA LEU A 178 10.70 -3.15 -15.60
C LEU A 178 11.65 -2.44 -16.57
N THR A 179 11.19 -1.36 -17.23
CA THR A 179 11.94 -0.72 -18.33
C THR A 179 12.64 0.57 -17.92
N ALA A 180 12.42 1.07 -16.69
CA ALA A 180 12.94 2.34 -16.24
C ALA A 180 14.45 2.46 -16.44
N SER A 181 14.91 3.58 -17.00
CA SER A 181 16.30 3.99 -17.14
C SER A 181 16.42 5.49 -16.94
N GLY A 182 17.61 5.99 -16.55
CA GLY A 182 17.86 7.39 -16.26
C GLY A 182 18.24 7.68 -14.81
N PRO A 183 18.19 8.96 -14.39
CA PRO A 183 18.59 9.40 -13.04
C PRO A 183 17.68 8.87 -11.93
N ASN A 184 18.28 8.42 -10.82
CA ASN A 184 17.57 7.86 -9.66
C ASN A 184 17.07 8.92 -8.67
N SER A 185 17.76 10.06 -8.56
CA SER A 185 17.56 11.02 -7.47
C SER A 185 18.06 12.40 -7.88
N ASP A 186 17.61 13.44 -7.20
CA ASP A 186 18.18 14.79 -7.24
C ASP A 186 19.37 14.96 -6.29
N GLY A 187 19.69 13.96 -5.44
CA GLY A 187 20.80 13.99 -4.50
C GLY A 187 20.46 14.58 -3.13
N GLY A 188 19.19 14.68 -2.80
CA GLY A 188 18.72 15.16 -1.52
C GLY A 188 19.14 14.28 -0.32
N PRO A 189 18.84 14.73 0.93
CA PRO A 189 19.14 13.97 2.14
C PRO A 189 18.40 12.62 2.15
N LYS A 190 19.13 11.52 2.42
CA LYS A 190 18.54 10.18 2.48
C LYS A 190 17.41 10.06 3.51
N ARG A 191 17.56 10.74 4.67
CA ARG A 191 16.50 10.77 5.69
C ARG A 191 15.20 11.41 5.16
N ALA A 192 15.29 12.47 4.36
CA ALA A 192 14.11 13.09 3.75
C ALA A 192 13.48 12.17 2.70
N SER A 193 14.32 11.45 1.93
CA SER A 193 13.84 10.41 1.01
C SER A 193 13.10 9.29 1.75
N GLU A 194 13.65 8.79 2.84
CA GLU A 194 13.02 7.72 3.65
C GLU A 194 11.71 8.17 4.33
N ALA A 195 11.60 9.46 4.69
CA ALA A 195 10.40 10.03 5.29
C ALA A 195 9.30 10.39 4.27
N ASN A 196 9.63 10.47 2.98
CA ASN A 196 8.67 10.80 1.93
C ASN A 196 7.69 9.63 1.73
N ASP A 197 6.40 9.89 1.94
CA ASP A 197 5.29 8.94 1.76
C ASP A 197 4.80 8.84 0.30
N GLY A 198 5.43 9.55 -0.62
CA GLY A 198 5.08 9.60 -2.04
C GLY A 198 4.28 10.84 -2.45
N THR A 199 3.78 11.63 -1.50
CA THR A 199 2.99 12.84 -1.80
C THR A 199 3.84 14.01 -2.29
N ALA A 200 5.16 14.00 -2.00
CA ALA A 200 6.07 15.00 -2.53
C ALA A 200 6.26 14.80 -4.05
N PRO A 201 6.27 15.90 -4.84
CA PRO A 201 6.42 15.79 -6.28
C PRO A 201 7.81 15.23 -6.65
N LEU A 202 7.83 14.39 -7.68
CA LEU A 202 9.09 13.89 -8.22
C LEU A 202 9.90 15.03 -8.83
N ALA A 203 11.19 15.10 -8.48
CA ALA A 203 12.07 16.14 -9.01
C ALA A 203 12.24 16.01 -10.54
N ALA A 204 12.37 17.15 -11.22
CA ALA A 204 12.46 17.20 -12.67
C ALA A 204 13.64 16.34 -13.20
N GLY A 205 13.35 15.48 -14.16
CA GLY A 205 14.33 14.59 -14.79
C GLY A 205 14.65 13.32 -14.00
N VAL A 206 14.21 13.19 -12.74
CA VAL A 206 14.35 11.95 -11.96
C VAL A 206 13.37 10.89 -12.47
N ARG A 207 13.81 9.64 -12.47
CA ARG A 207 13.04 8.45 -12.86
C ARG A 207 12.87 7.55 -11.64
N GLY A 208 11.83 7.79 -10.84
CA GLY A 208 11.62 7.09 -9.56
C GLY A 208 11.65 5.57 -9.67
N ALA A 209 11.05 5.00 -10.71
CA ALA A 209 10.98 3.56 -10.95
C ALA A 209 12.34 2.87 -11.07
N VAL A 210 13.43 3.58 -11.47
CA VAL A 210 14.78 2.98 -11.56
C VAL A 210 15.28 2.47 -10.22
N ASN A 211 14.76 3.02 -9.11
CA ASN A 211 15.19 2.67 -7.77
C ASN A 211 14.88 1.22 -7.41
N TRP A 212 13.84 0.62 -8.00
CA TRP A 212 13.59 -0.81 -7.85
C TRP A 212 14.74 -1.66 -8.43
N THR A 213 15.15 -1.42 -9.67
CA THR A 213 16.29 -2.11 -10.26
C THR A 213 17.59 -1.82 -9.51
N LEU A 214 17.79 -0.59 -9.03
CA LEU A 214 18.97 -0.20 -8.26
C LEU A 214 19.04 -0.89 -6.89
N ALA A 215 17.91 -1.16 -6.26
CA ALA A 215 17.88 -1.90 -5.00
C ALA A 215 18.56 -3.28 -5.14
N TYR A 216 18.41 -3.93 -6.31
CA TYR A 216 18.94 -5.26 -6.61
C TYR A 216 20.15 -5.24 -7.57
N GLN A 217 20.74 -4.09 -7.88
CA GLN A 217 21.71 -3.95 -8.98
C GLN A 217 22.97 -4.84 -8.88
N GLU A 218 23.32 -5.33 -7.70
CA GLU A 218 24.45 -6.24 -7.49
C GLU A 218 24.07 -7.71 -7.46
N THR A 219 22.77 -7.97 -7.41
CA THR A 219 22.17 -9.31 -7.27
C THR A 219 21.06 -9.51 -8.31
N PRO A 220 21.40 -9.60 -9.62
CA PRO A 220 20.41 -9.80 -10.67
C PRO A 220 19.55 -11.06 -10.47
N GLN A 221 20.06 -12.05 -9.75
CA GLN A 221 19.33 -13.24 -9.33
C GLN A 221 18.23 -12.93 -8.32
N ASP A 222 18.47 -12.01 -7.37
CA ASP A 222 17.46 -11.61 -6.38
C ASP A 222 16.38 -10.76 -7.06
N LEU A 223 16.76 -9.88 -8.00
CA LEU A 223 15.78 -9.13 -8.80
C LEU A 223 14.92 -10.06 -9.66
N ALA A 224 15.51 -11.12 -10.24
CA ALA A 224 14.75 -12.13 -10.98
C ALA A 224 13.75 -12.87 -10.06
N GLY A 225 14.20 -13.25 -8.87
CA GLY A 225 13.36 -13.85 -7.84
C GLY A 225 12.22 -12.92 -7.41
N ALA A 226 12.53 -11.65 -7.11
CA ALA A 226 11.52 -10.65 -6.75
C ALA A 226 10.51 -10.43 -7.89
N ALA A 227 10.99 -10.27 -9.14
CA ALA A 227 10.12 -10.08 -10.30
C ALA A 227 9.20 -11.30 -10.54
N SER A 228 9.73 -12.52 -10.47
CA SER A 228 8.90 -13.73 -10.67
C SER A 228 7.87 -13.88 -9.56
N ARG A 229 8.23 -13.63 -8.32
CA ARG A 229 7.36 -13.73 -7.15
C ARG A 229 6.28 -12.65 -7.16
N THR A 230 6.66 -11.38 -7.27
CA THR A 230 5.72 -10.27 -7.07
C THR A 230 4.87 -9.95 -8.30
N LEU A 231 5.39 -10.16 -9.52
CA LEU A 231 4.69 -9.85 -10.76
C LEU A 231 4.00 -11.06 -11.39
N LEU A 232 4.54 -12.27 -11.16
CA LEU A 232 4.02 -13.49 -11.78
C LEU A 232 3.48 -14.51 -10.77
N GLY A 233 3.68 -14.28 -9.46
CA GLY A 233 3.26 -15.19 -8.42
C GLY A 233 3.98 -16.54 -8.45
N VAL A 234 5.18 -16.61 -9.00
CA VAL A 234 5.95 -17.85 -9.19
C VAL A 234 7.26 -17.79 -8.44
N GLN A 235 7.51 -18.76 -7.57
CA GLN A 235 8.74 -18.86 -6.80
C GLN A 235 9.77 -19.72 -7.55
N ILE A 236 10.74 -19.08 -8.23
CA ILE A 236 11.80 -19.77 -8.97
C ILE A 236 13.15 -19.78 -8.25
N GLN A 237 13.25 -19.16 -7.06
CA GLN A 237 14.54 -19.00 -6.36
C GLN A 237 15.19 -20.33 -6.00
N CYS A 238 14.42 -21.39 -5.71
CA CYS A 238 14.99 -22.71 -5.48
C CYS A 238 15.80 -23.24 -6.69
N ALA A 239 15.45 -22.81 -7.91
CA ALA A 239 16.15 -23.18 -9.13
C ALA A 239 17.46 -22.40 -9.33
N GLN A 240 17.81 -21.46 -8.45
CA GLN A 240 19.10 -20.75 -8.50
C GLN A 240 20.31 -21.70 -8.34
N CYS A 241 20.22 -22.66 -7.42
CA CYS A 241 21.33 -23.52 -7.06
C CYS A 241 21.25 -24.93 -7.66
N HIS A 242 20.05 -25.43 -7.93
CA HIS A 242 19.79 -26.77 -8.49
C HIS A 242 18.41 -26.77 -9.14
N ASP A 243 18.13 -27.77 -9.99
CA ASP A 243 16.79 -27.94 -10.56
C ASP A 243 15.74 -28.05 -9.44
N HIS A 244 14.59 -27.42 -9.63
CA HIS A 244 13.54 -27.40 -8.62
C HIS A 244 13.06 -28.82 -8.31
N LYS A 245 12.96 -29.17 -7.01
CA LYS A 245 12.71 -30.55 -6.58
C LYS A 245 11.32 -31.08 -6.96
N THR A 246 10.32 -30.19 -7.05
CA THR A 246 8.92 -30.57 -7.22
C THR A 246 8.26 -29.88 -8.41
N GLU A 247 8.87 -28.84 -8.96
CA GLU A 247 8.34 -28.09 -10.10
C GLU A 247 9.25 -28.24 -11.33
N LYS A 248 8.75 -27.82 -12.49
CA LYS A 248 9.44 -27.97 -13.78
C LYS A 248 10.69 -27.11 -13.96
N TRP A 249 10.95 -26.18 -13.06
CA TRP A 249 11.99 -25.18 -13.24
C TRP A 249 13.39 -25.77 -13.11
N THR A 250 14.19 -25.62 -14.14
CA THR A 250 15.60 -26.00 -14.13
C THR A 250 16.48 -24.82 -13.72
N GLN A 251 17.71 -25.11 -13.29
CA GLN A 251 18.71 -24.08 -13.05
C GLN A 251 18.97 -23.23 -14.31
N GLY A 252 18.91 -23.84 -15.49
CA GLY A 252 19.04 -23.15 -16.76
C GLY A 252 17.91 -22.16 -17.05
N ASP A 253 16.67 -22.48 -16.68
CA ASP A 253 15.53 -21.58 -16.78
C ASP A 253 15.71 -20.36 -15.89
N PHE A 254 16.13 -20.58 -14.62
CA PHE A 254 16.43 -19.49 -13.69
C PHE A 254 17.55 -18.58 -14.22
N GLN A 255 18.67 -19.15 -14.69
CA GLN A 255 19.80 -18.39 -15.22
C GLN A 255 19.40 -17.56 -16.43
N SER A 256 18.59 -18.14 -17.35
CA SER A 256 18.11 -17.45 -18.55
C SER A 256 17.17 -16.29 -18.19
N PHE A 257 16.28 -16.45 -17.21
CA PHE A 257 15.40 -15.40 -16.74
C PHE A 257 16.19 -14.29 -16.03
N ALA A 258 17.12 -14.65 -15.14
CA ALA A 258 17.98 -13.71 -14.42
C ALA A 258 18.93 -12.93 -15.35
N ALA A 259 19.31 -13.49 -16.49
CA ALA A 259 20.15 -12.84 -17.50
C ALA A 259 19.50 -11.55 -18.08
N ALA A 260 18.17 -11.43 -18.03
CA ALA A 260 17.47 -10.20 -18.41
C ALA A 260 17.84 -9.01 -17.49
N PHE A 261 18.05 -9.26 -16.21
CA PHE A 261 18.36 -8.23 -15.21
C PHE A 261 19.85 -7.95 -15.07
N ALA A 262 20.71 -8.82 -15.55
CA ALA A 262 22.16 -8.65 -15.53
C ALA A 262 22.67 -7.59 -16.55
N ARG A 263 21.80 -7.00 -17.36
CA ARG A 263 22.14 -6.08 -18.46
C ARG A 263 21.94 -4.61 -18.12
N THR A 264 22.07 -4.24 -16.85
CA THR A 264 21.97 -2.85 -16.41
C THR A 264 23.26 -2.38 -15.75
N ARG A 265 23.53 -1.07 -15.82
CA ARG A 265 24.67 -0.45 -15.19
C ARG A 265 24.30 0.90 -14.57
N PRO A 266 24.53 1.09 -13.26
CA PRO A 266 24.50 2.42 -12.67
C PRO A 266 25.78 3.18 -13.06
N VAL A 267 25.61 4.39 -13.55
CA VAL A 267 26.69 5.31 -13.90
C VAL A 267 26.63 6.51 -12.95
N PRO A 268 27.68 6.78 -12.16
CA PRO A 268 27.69 7.96 -11.30
C PRO A 268 27.46 9.25 -12.11
N LEU A 269 26.59 10.13 -11.62
CA LEU A 269 26.33 11.44 -12.22
C LEU A 269 27.28 12.50 -11.67
N ASP A 270 27.74 12.32 -10.43
CA ASP A 270 28.64 13.24 -9.77
C ASP A 270 30.02 12.60 -9.58
N PRO A 271 31.11 13.38 -9.70
CA PRO A 271 32.44 12.91 -9.37
C PRO A 271 32.62 12.76 -7.86
N GLY A 272 33.14 11.61 -7.43
CA GLY A 272 33.44 11.34 -6.02
C GLY A 272 32.25 10.82 -5.18
N PRO A 273 32.47 10.69 -3.86
CA PRO A 273 31.42 10.21 -2.95
C PRO A 273 30.36 11.29 -2.71
N PRO A 274 29.11 10.91 -2.46
CA PRO A 274 28.06 11.87 -2.13
C PRO A 274 28.36 12.56 -0.79
N PRO A 275 27.80 13.74 -0.53
CA PRO A 275 27.80 14.35 0.81
C PRO A 275 27.29 13.36 1.85
N LYS A 276 27.81 13.46 3.08
CA LYS A 276 27.41 12.55 4.16
C LYS A 276 25.87 12.61 4.38
N GLY A 277 25.22 11.46 4.28
CA GLY A 277 23.78 11.34 4.47
C GLY A 277 22.94 11.76 3.25
N ALA A 278 23.53 12.04 2.10
CA ALA A 278 22.82 12.28 0.85
C ALA A 278 22.67 10.98 0.04
N VAL A 279 21.64 10.93 -0.80
CA VAL A 279 21.48 9.87 -1.79
C VAL A 279 22.55 10.04 -2.88
N LYS A 280 23.23 8.94 -3.22
CA LYS A 280 24.19 8.93 -4.33
C LYS A 280 23.44 8.99 -5.65
N ARG A 281 23.74 10.00 -6.46
CA ARG A 281 23.13 10.15 -7.78
C ARG A 281 23.80 9.24 -8.79
N VAL A 282 22.98 8.44 -9.45
CA VAL A 282 23.42 7.57 -10.56
C VAL A 282 22.39 7.62 -11.68
N GLU A 283 22.84 7.32 -12.89
CA GLU A 283 21.98 7.06 -14.03
C GLU A 283 21.97 5.55 -14.32
N LEU A 284 20.79 4.92 -14.27
CA LEU A 284 20.65 3.54 -14.67
C LEU A 284 20.61 3.47 -16.20
N ARG A 285 21.53 2.72 -16.80
CA ARG A 285 21.63 2.51 -18.25
C ARG A 285 21.50 1.04 -18.60
N ASP A 286 20.82 0.78 -19.71
CA ASP A 286 20.80 -0.55 -20.31
C ASP A 286 22.09 -0.83 -21.07
N LEU A 287 22.43 -2.11 -21.16
CA LEU A 287 23.59 -2.63 -21.87
C LEU A 287 23.14 -3.73 -22.85
N ASP A 288 23.80 -3.81 -24.00
CA ASP A 288 23.56 -4.89 -24.97
C ASP A 288 24.03 -6.26 -24.46
N ARG A 289 24.93 -6.26 -23.48
CA ARG A 289 25.51 -7.47 -22.85
C ARG A 289 25.41 -7.38 -21.34
N ALA A 290 25.57 -8.53 -20.69
CA ALA A 290 25.68 -8.57 -19.24
C ALA A 290 26.78 -7.63 -18.74
N ALA A 291 26.55 -6.94 -17.62
CA ALA A 291 27.48 -5.98 -17.08
C ALA A 291 28.82 -6.66 -16.70
N PRO A 292 29.98 -6.14 -17.16
CA PRO A 292 31.28 -6.79 -16.95
C PRO A 292 31.65 -7.06 -15.49
N ARG A 293 31.04 -6.32 -14.55
CA ARG A 293 31.24 -6.52 -13.11
C ARG A 293 30.76 -7.90 -12.65
N PHE A 294 29.69 -8.42 -13.24
CA PHE A 294 29.13 -9.72 -12.88
C PHE A 294 29.97 -10.90 -13.42
N ALA A 295 30.64 -10.72 -14.56
CA ALA A 295 31.50 -11.74 -15.13
C ALA A 295 32.74 -12.06 -14.25
N LYS A 296 33.06 -11.19 -13.28
CA LYS A 296 34.15 -11.38 -12.32
C LYS A 296 33.69 -12.05 -11.01
N MET A 297 32.39 -12.21 -10.84
CA MET A 297 31.79 -12.88 -9.68
C MET A 297 31.46 -14.31 -10.09
N GLY A 298 32.25 -15.29 -9.59
CA GLY A 298 32.18 -16.68 -10.03
C GLY A 298 30.78 -17.27 -10.02
N ASP A 299 29.97 -16.92 -9.03
CA ASP A 299 28.60 -17.42 -8.87
C ASP A 299 27.61 -16.84 -9.91
N LEU A 300 27.96 -15.71 -10.55
CA LEU A 300 27.12 -15.04 -11.56
C LEU A 300 27.56 -15.32 -13.01
N GLU A 301 28.69 -16.03 -13.20
CA GLU A 301 29.18 -16.35 -14.53
C GLU A 301 28.14 -17.10 -15.39
N PRO A 302 27.39 -18.09 -14.86
CA PRO A 302 26.36 -18.78 -15.61
C PRO A 302 25.25 -17.83 -16.11
N ILE A 303 24.79 -16.89 -15.26
CA ILE A 303 23.77 -15.89 -15.61
C ILE A 303 24.28 -14.93 -16.69
N THR A 304 25.55 -14.52 -16.61
CA THR A 304 26.12 -13.57 -17.60
C THR A 304 26.31 -14.20 -18.98
N LYS A 305 26.45 -15.53 -19.05
CA LYS A 305 26.60 -16.30 -20.28
C LYS A 305 25.27 -16.80 -20.85
N ALA A 306 24.22 -16.84 -20.04
CA ALA A 306 22.92 -17.33 -20.48
C ALA A 306 22.26 -16.39 -21.50
N GLU A 307 21.55 -16.98 -22.44
CA GLU A 307 20.64 -16.25 -23.32
C GLU A 307 19.42 -15.82 -22.51
N PRO A 308 19.05 -14.52 -22.51
CA PRO A 308 17.85 -14.06 -21.80
C PRO A 308 16.58 -14.69 -22.37
N LYS A 309 15.83 -15.39 -21.51
CA LYS A 309 14.54 -16.00 -21.85
C LYS A 309 13.51 -15.73 -20.75
N ALA A 310 12.27 -15.64 -21.16
CA ALA A 310 11.13 -15.63 -20.25
C ALA A 310 10.87 -17.04 -19.66
N LEU A 311 10.01 -17.14 -18.63
CA LEU A 311 9.75 -18.40 -17.94
C LEU A 311 9.06 -19.48 -18.80
N ASP A 312 8.47 -19.11 -19.92
CA ASP A 312 7.91 -20.04 -20.91
C ASP A 312 8.91 -20.43 -22.02
N GLY A 313 10.16 -19.97 -21.90
CA GLY A 313 11.21 -20.20 -22.89
C GLY A 313 11.26 -19.19 -24.03
N THR A 314 10.35 -18.21 -24.07
CA THR A 314 10.35 -17.15 -25.10
C THR A 314 11.66 -16.37 -25.03
N SER A 315 12.38 -16.25 -26.18
CA SER A 315 13.62 -15.47 -26.27
C SER A 315 13.33 -13.98 -26.05
N LEU A 316 14.11 -13.34 -25.18
CA LEU A 316 14.06 -11.92 -24.90
C LEU A 316 15.13 -11.13 -25.68
N GLY A 317 15.87 -11.82 -26.57
CA GLY A 317 16.84 -11.19 -27.47
C GLY A 317 16.17 -10.51 -28.66
N GLY A 318 16.68 -9.34 -29.07
CA GLY A 318 16.21 -8.62 -30.28
C GLY A 318 15.90 -7.14 -30.05
N GLY A 319 16.05 -6.36 -31.07
CA GLY A 319 15.76 -4.94 -31.40
C GLY A 319 15.56 -3.90 -30.29
N ASP A 320 14.54 -4.06 -29.47
CA ASP A 320 14.09 -3.01 -28.53
C ASP A 320 14.78 -3.06 -27.15
N GLY A 321 15.66 -4.04 -26.92
CA GLY A 321 16.29 -4.25 -25.61
C GLY A 321 15.59 -5.30 -24.74
N VAL A 322 16.40 -6.02 -23.94
CA VAL A 322 15.95 -7.22 -23.21
C VAL A 322 14.88 -6.90 -22.16
N ARG A 323 15.01 -5.78 -21.43
CA ARG A 323 14.02 -5.40 -20.41
C ARG A 323 12.69 -4.97 -21.01
N VAL A 324 12.71 -4.34 -22.20
CA VAL A 324 11.50 -3.99 -22.94
C VAL A 324 10.80 -5.25 -23.45
N ALA A 325 11.56 -6.23 -23.97
CA ALA A 325 11.01 -7.52 -24.38
C ALA A 325 10.41 -8.28 -23.17
N LEU A 326 11.09 -8.26 -22.03
CA LEU A 326 10.60 -8.85 -20.78
C LEU A 326 9.29 -8.18 -20.32
N ALA A 327 9.24 -6.85 -20.30
CA ALA A 327 8.03 -6.11 -19.89
C ALA A 327 6.84 -6.44 -20.80
N ARG A 328 7.06 -6.47 -22.11
CA ARG A 328 6.03 -6.86 -23.10
C ARG A 328 5.54 -8.28 -22.88
N TRP A 329 6.42 -9.21 -22.55
CA TRP A 329 6.05 -10.59 -22.26
C TRP A 329 5.27 -10.69 -20.92
N VAL A 330 5.75 -10.04 -19.86
CA VAL A 330 5.08 -10.04 -18.55
C VAL A 330 3.66 -9.51 -18.66
N THR A 331 3.47 -8.36 -19.30
CA THR A 331 2.18 -7.67 -19.37
C THR A 331 1.29 -8.11 -20.53
N ALA A 332 1.73 -9.11 -21.32
CA ALA A 332 0.92 -9.63 -22.43
C ALA A 332 -0.41 -10.22 -21.93
N PRO A 333 -1.54 -9.93 -22.58
CA PRO A 333 -2.84 -10.51 -22.20
C PRO A 333 -2.86 -12.05 -22.17
N ALA A 334 -2.01 -12.69 -22.95
CA ALA A 334 -1.86 -14.12 -23.00
C ALA A 334 -0.90 -14.68 -21.92
N ASN A 335 -0.26 -13.85 -21.11
CA ASN A 335 0.60 -14.33 -20.03
C ASN A 335 -0.24 -15.06 -18.98
N PRO A 336 0.06 -16.34 -18.66
CA PRO A 336 -0.80 -17.15 -17.81
C PRO A 336 -0.69 -16.80 -16.32
N TRP A 337 0.30 -16.01 -15.93
CA TRP A 337 0.60 -15.70 -14.52
C TRP A 337 0.23 -14.27 -14.11
N PHE A 338 0.51 -13.28 -14.95
CA PHE A 338 0.48 -11.86 -14.59
C PHE A 338 -0.85 -11.39 -13.99
N SER A 339 -1.96 -11.61 -14.71
CA SER A 339 -3.29 -11.23 -14.23
C SER A 339 -3.74 -12.07 -13.02
N ARG A 340 -3.43 -13.37 -13.04
CA ARG A 340 -3.75 -14.27 -11.92
C ARG A 340 -2.97 -13.90 -10.65
N ALA A 341 -1.69 -13.55 -10.77
CA ALA A 341 -0.86 -13.15 -9.63
C ALA A 341 -1.41 -11.89 -8.96
N LEU A 342 -1.75 -10.85 -9.75
CA LEU A 342 -2.36 -9.66 -9.20
C LEU A 342 -3.69 -9.95 -8.52
N VAL A 343 -4.61 -10.61 -9.22
CA VAL A 343 -5.95 -10.90 -8.69
C VAL A 343 -5.87 -11.74 -7.43
N ASN A 344 -5.00 -12.75 -7.41
CA ASN A 344 -4.77 -13.58 -6.23
C ASN A 344 -4.26 -12.76 -5.03
N ARG A 345 -3.31 -11.87 -5.26
CA ARG A 345 -2.75 -10.97 -4.24
C ARG A 345 -3.81 -9.98 -3.72
N MET A 346 -4.57 -9.33 -4.62
CA MET A 346 -5.65 -8.42 -4.25
C MET A 346 -6.75 -9.14 -3.47
N TRP A 347 -7.14 -10.33 -3.91
CA TRP A 347 -8.10 -11.15 -3.17
C TRP A 347 -7.59 -11.51 -1.77
N GLY A 348 -6.31 -11.90 -1.65
CA GLY A 348 -5.65 -12.17 -0.37
C GLY A 348 -5.63 -10.97 0.55
N HIS A 349 -5.33 -9.78 0.03
CA HIS A 349 -5.35 -8.53 0.79
C HIS A 349 -6.72 -8.24 1.41
N PHE A 350 -7.80 -8.33 0.61
CA PHE A 350 -9.16 -7.99 1.08
C PHE A 350 -9.83 -9.08 1.91
N LEU A 351 -9.50 -10.36 1.69
CA LEU A 351 -10.19 -11.49 2.32
C LEU A 351 -9.29 -12.32 3.26
N GLY A 352 -8.04 -11.85 3.47
CA GLY A 352 -7.09 -12.47 4.39
C GLY A 352 -6.49 -13.79 3.89
N ARG A 353 -6.86 -14.25 2.67
CA ARG A 353 -6.31 -15.43 2.01
C ARG A 353 -6.54 -15.35 0.51
N GLY A 354 -5.52 -15.64 -0.30
CA GLY A 354 -5.65 -15.79 -1.75
C GLY A 354 -6.35 -17.09 -2.17
N PHE A 355 -6.69 -17.19 -3.44
CA PHE A 355 -7.11 -18.47 -4.06
C PHE A 355 -5.97 -19.49 -3.99
N VAL A 356 -4.77 -19.02 -4.23
CA VAL A 356 -3.51 -19.73 -3.97
C VAL A 356 -2.86 -19.05 -2.78
N ASP A 357 -2.43 -19.85 -1.82
CA ASP A 357 -1.85 -19.38 -0.58
C ASP A 357 -0.60 -20.21 -0.24
N PRO A 358 0.57 -19.58 -0.01
CA PRO A 358 0.85 -18.14 -0.08
C PRO A 358 0.52 -17.49 -1.43
N VAL A 359 0.23 -16.16 -1.42
CA VAL A 359 -0.31 -15.44 -2.59
C VAL A 359 0.63 -15.41 -3.81
N ASP A 360 1.90 -15.68 -3.60
CA ASP A 360 2.96 -15.67 -4.61
C ASP A 360 3.49 -17.08 -4.96
N ASP A 361 2.69 -18.14 -4.69
CA ASP A 361 3.06 -19.53 -4.90
C ASP A 361 2.16 -20.25 -5.92
N LEU A 362 2.00 -19.64 -7.11
CA LEU A 362 1.24 -20.19 -8.23
C LEU A 362 2.01 -21.35 -8.88
N ARG A 363 1.77 -22.56 -8.44
CA ARG A 363 2.42 -23.78 -8.97
C ARG A 363 1.44 -24.95 -9.04
N ALA A 364 1.79 -25.94 -9.87
CA ALA A 364 0.93 -27.10 -10.10
C ALA A 364 0.66 -27.92 -8.84
N SER A 365 1.64 -27.96 -7.91
CA SER A 365 1.51 -28.67 -6.64
C SER A 365 0.75 -27.90 -5.55
N ASN A 366 0.41 -26.61 -5.80
CA ASN A 366 -0.39 -25.77 -4.92
C ASN A 366 -1.63 -25.25 -5.70
N PRO A 367 -2.65 -26.08 -5.91
CA PRO A 367 -3.80 -25.71 -6.72
C PRO A 367 -4.65 -24.64 -6.04
N ALA A 368 -5.23 -23.75 -6.86
CA ALA A 368 -6.11 -22.70 -6.39
C ALA A 368 -7.37 -23.28 -5.73
N THR A 369 -7.78 -22.69 -4.62
CA THR A 369 -9.12 -22.84 -4.07
C THR A 369 -10.10 -22.08 -4.99
N ALA A 370 -11.20 -22.69 -5.41
CA ALA A 370 -12.17 -22.13 -6.37
C ALA A 370 -11.51 -21.56 -7.66
N PRO A 371 -10.83 -22.40 -8.46
CA PRO A 371 -10.06 -21.94 -9.64
C PRO A 371 -10.93 -21.22 -10.68
N GLU A 372 -12.22 -21.58 -10.81
CA GLU A 372 -13.15 -20.93 -11.74
C GLU A 372 -13.33 -19.43 -11.41
N VAL A 373 -13.28 -19.07 -10.10
CA VAL A 373 -13.40 -17.67 -9.65
C VAL A 373 -12.13 -16.90 -9.97
N LEU A 374 -10.96 -17.47 -9.67
CA LEU A 374 -9.66 -16.86 -9.99
C LEU A 374 -9.53 -16.61 -11.50
N ASP A 375 -9.91 -17.58 -12.32
CA ASP A 375 -9.82 -17.48 -13.78
C ASP A 375 -10.76 -16.43 -14.34
N ALA A 376 -11.99 -16.36 -13.82
CA ALA A 376 -12.96 -15.35 -14.22
C ALA A 376 -12.49 -13.93 -13.86
N LEU A 377 -11.99 -13.72 -12.65
CA LEU A 377 -11.44 -12.42 -12.21
C LEU A 377 -10.18 -12.04 -12.97
N ALA A 378 -9.28 -12.99 -13.27
CA ALA A 378 -8.08 -12.72 -14.03
C ALA A 378 -8.40 -12.33 -15.50
N ALA A 379 -9.38 -12.99 -16.12
CA ALA A 379 -9.85 -12.64 -17.46
C ALA A 379 -10.53 -11.26 -17.47
N ASP A 380 -11.32 -10.95 -16.44
CA ASP A 380 -11.97 -9.66 -16.28
C ASP A 380 -10.96 -8.52 -16.06
N PHE A 381 -9.91 -8.75 -15.28
CA PHE A 381 -8.83 -7.80 -15.09
C PHE A 381 -8.13 -7.44 -16.41
N VAL A 382 -7.89 -8.41 -17.28
CA VAL A 382 -7.40 -8.16 -18.64
C VAL A 382 -8.43 -7.37 -19.46
N ALA A 383 -9.70 -7.76 -19.41
CA ALA A 383 -10.79 -7.12 -20.16
C ALA A 383 -11.05 -5.67 -19.73
N SER A 384 -10.84 -5.35 -18.44
CA SER A 384 -10.93 -3.99 -17.90
C SER A 384 -9.73 -3.09 -18.28
N GLY A 385 -8.73 -3.62 -19.00
CA GLY A 385 -7.50 -2.90 -19.31
C GLY A 385 -6.58 -2.78 -18.11
N TYR A 386 -6.55 -3.77 -17.24
CA TYR A 386 -5.73 -3.84 -16.03
C TYR A 386 -6.05 -2.73 -15.01
N ASP A 387 -7.34 -2.40 -14.87
CA ASP A 387 -7.83 -1.38 -13.94
C ASP A 387 -7.87 -1.92 -12.49
N LEU A 388 -6.98 -1.41 -11.64
CA LEU A 388 -6.89 -1.78 -10.22
C LEU A 388 -8.17 -1.41 -9.44
N LYS A 389 -8.77 -0.25 -9.74
CA LYS A 389 -9.98 0.20 -9.05
C LYS A 389 -11.18 -0.67 -9.40
N HIS A 390 -11.24 -1.16 -10.64
CA HIS A 390 -12.27 -2.11 -11.05
C HIS A 390 -12.17 -3.42 -10.26
N VAL A 391 -10.98 -4.00 -10.15
CA VAL A 391 -10.77 -5.23 -9.35
C VAL A 391 -11.22 -5.03 -7.90
N VAL A 392 -10.80 -3.93 -7.28
CA VAL A 392 -11.21 -3.63 -5.88
C VAL A 392 -12.73 -3.49 -5.78
N ARG A 393 -13.36 -2.76 -6.71
CA ARG A 393 -14.83 -2.61 -6.73
C ARG A 393 -15.54 -3.96 -6.79
N VAL A 394 -15.06 -4.86 -7.64
CA VAL A 394 -15.63 -6.21 -7.78
C VAL A 394 -15.44 -7.00 -6.49
N ILE A 395 -14.23 -7.04 -5.92
CA ILE A 395 -13.93 -7.82 -4.70
C ILE A 395 -14.73 -7.31 -3.50
N VAL A 396 -14.67 -6.00 -3.22
CA VAL A 396 -15.33 -5.38 -2.04
C VAL A 396 -16.86 -5.45 -2.14
N GLY A 397 -17.41 -5.52 -3.34
CA GLY A 397 -18.83 -5.70 -3.59
C GLY A 397 -19.33 -7.13 -3.39
N THR A 398 -18.46 -8.13 -3.20
CA THR A 398 -18.88 -9.54 -3.04
C THR A 398 -19.54 -9.81 -1.70
N GLU A 399 -20.40 -10.85 -1.69
CA GLU A 399 -20.94 -11.41 -0.45
C GLU A 399 -19.83 -11.94 0.47
N ALA A 400 -18.77 -12.55 -0.08
CA ALA A 400 -17.64 -13.06 0.69
C ALA A 400 -16.98 -11.94 1.52
N TYR A 401 -16.75 -10.77 0.92
CA TYR A 401 -16.22 -9.62 1.64
C TYR A 401 -17.20 -9.05 2.69
N ALA A 402 -18.47 -9.14 2.42
CA ALA A 402 -19.50 -8.66 3.34
C ALA A 402 -19.78 -9.60 4.53
N ARG A 403 -19.23 -10.82 4.57
CA ARG A 403 -19.48 -11.78 5.66
C ARG A 403 -18.97 -11.27 7.02
N SER A 404 -19.63 -11.72 8.08
CA SER A 404 -19.16 -11.49 9.44
C SER A 404 -18.02 -12.44 9.80
N ALA A 405 -17.25 -12.07 10.83
CA ALA A 405 -16.21 -12.94 11.40
C ALA A 405 -16.76 -13.92 12.46
N ALA A 406 -18.06 -14.10 12.53
CA ALA A 406 -18.70 -15.00 13.49
C ALA A 406 -18.18 -16.44 13.32
N PRO A 407 -18.19 -17.25 14.39
CA PRO A 407 -17.87 -18.66 14.30
C PRO A 407 -18.79 -19.38 13.31
N LEU A 408 -18.21 -20.34 12.58
CA LEU A 408 -18.96 -21.23 11.68
C LEU A 408 -19.75 -22.27 12.49
N ASP A 409 -20.82 -22.79 11.89
CA ASP A 409 -21.48 -23.97 12.44
C ASP A 409 -20.58 -25.21 12.34
N GLU A 410 -20.85 -26.23 13.18
CA GLU A 410 -20.03 -27.44 13.27
C GLU A 410 -19.92 -28.20 11.94
N ALA A 411 -20.99 -28.23 11.15
CA ALA A 411 -21.03 -28.91 9.87
C ALA A 411 -20.10 -28.23 8.86
N THR A 412 -20.17 -26.91 8.76
CA THR A 412 -19.31 -26.10 7.91
C THR A 412 -17.85 -26.17 8.34
N GLN A 413 -17.58 -26.06 9.65
CA GLN A 413 -16.21 -26.18 10.17
C GLN A 413 -15.58 -27.56 9.91
N LYS A 414 -16.40 -28.61 9.88
CA LYS A 414 -15.95 -29.95 9.51
C LYS A 414 -15.73 -30.11 8.01
N ALA A 415 -16.57 -29.46 7.19
CA ALA A 415 -16.46 -29.52 5.73
C ALA A 415 -15.27 -28.69 5.21
N ASP A 416 -15.02 -27.51 5.79
CA ASP A 416 -13.86 -26.65 5.50
C ASP A 416 -13.17 -26.19 6.80
N PRO A 417 -12.29 -27.01 7.40
CA PRO A 417 -11.63 -26.69 8.68
C PRO A 417 -10.82 -25.39 8.66
N GLY A 418 -10.34 -24.98 7.48
CA GLY A 418 -9.53 -23.78 7.28
C GLY A 418 -10.32 -22.55 6.84
N ALA A 419 -11.64 -22.62 6.71
CA ALA A 419 -12.47 -21.58 6.11
C ALA A 419 -11.87 -21.04 4.80
N LYS A 420 -11.45 -21.97 3.93
CA LYS A 420 -10.70 -21.66 2.70
C LYS A 420 -11.58 -21.09 1.60
N LEU A 421 -12.89 -21.30 1.70
CA LEU A 421 -13.88 -20.82 0.73
C LEU A 421 -14.48 -19.46 1.09
N TRP A 422 -13.86 -18.73 2.06
CA TRP A 422 -14.28 -17.38 2.48
C TRP A 422 -15.74 -17.31 2.94
N GLU A 423 -16.26 -18.39 3.49
CA GLU A 423 -17.62 -18.48 4.05
C GLU A 423 -17.78 -17.66 5.34
N ARG A 424 -16.69 -17.20 5.93
CA ARG A 424 -16.61 -16.14 6.94
C ARG A 424 -15.50 -15.16 6.63
N PHE A 425 -15.63 -13.94 7.11
CA PHE A 425 -14.53 -12.98 7.03
C PHE A 425 -13.39 -13.36 7.99
N ARG A 426 -12.18 -13.30 7.50
CA ARG A 426 -10.98 -13.51 8.31
C ARG A 426 -10.55 -12.18 8.92
N VAL A 427 -10.38 -12.17 10.24
CA VAL A 427 -9.83 -11.01 10.95
C VAL A 427 -8.32 -11.02 10.77
N ALA A 428 -7.79 -9.97 10.16
CA ALA A 428 -6.35 -9.77 10.01
C ALA A 428 -5.88 -8.60 10.92
N PRO A 429 -4.61 -8.60 11.35
CA PRO A 429 -4.04 -7.43 12.01
C PRO A 429 -4.00 -6.25 11.05
N VAL A 430 -4.11 -5.05 11.61
CA VAL A 430 -3.91 -3.81 10.85
C VAL A 430 -2.40 -3.57 10.72
N GLY A 431 -1.94 -3.28 9.51
CA GLY A 431 -0.52 -2.98 9.26
C GLY A 431 -0.03 -1.72 9.98
N PRO A 432 1.30 -1.53 10.06
CA PRO A 432 1.87 -0.39 10.79
C PRO A 432 1.45 0.97 10.24
N ASP A 433 1.32 1.11 8.92
CA ASP A 433 0.94 2.35 8.26
C ASP A 433 -0.54 2.68 8.49
N GLU A 434 -1.43 1.71 8.30
CA GLU A 434 -2.87 1.84 8.56
C GLU A 434 -3.15 2.12 10.04
N LEU A 435 -2.42 1.45 10.94
CA LEU A 435 -2.54 1.70 12.38
C LEU A 435 -2.15 3.13 12.72
N LEU A 436 -1.04 3.62 12.15
CA LEU A 436 -0.59 4.99 12.38
C LEU A 436 -1.61 6.00 11.85
N ASP A 437 -2.07 5.83 10.61
CA ASP A 437 -3.05 6.74 10.00
C ASP A 437 -4.38 6.71 10.75
N ALA A 438 -4.83 5.53 11.18
CA ALA A 438 -6.03 5.41 12.02
C ALA A 438 -5.85 6.12 13.38
N LEU A 439 -4.68 6.03 14.01
CA LEU A 439 -4.39 6.75 15.27
C LEU A 439 -4.32 8.26 15.05
N VAL A 440 -3.69 8.73 13.98
CA VAL A 440 -3.64 10.16 13.63
C VAL A 440 -5.04 10.72 13.40
N ASP A 441 -5.89 10.01 12.65
CA ASP A 441 -7.25 10.43 12.36
C ASP A 441 -8.16 10.35 13.60
N ALA A 442 -8.07 9.27 14.39
CA ALA A 442 -8.86 9.11 15.61
C ALA A 442 -8.58 10.20 16.64
N THR A 443 -7.32 10.59 16.78
CA THR A 443 -6.87 11.53 17.82
C THR A 443 -6.73 12.96 17.33
N LYS A 444 -6.80 13.21 16.02
CA LYS A 444 -6.41 14.47 15.36
C LYS A 444 -5.00 14.91 15.75
N LEU A 445 -4.07 13.98 15.78
CA LEU A 445 -2.69 14.26 16.17
C LEU A 445 -2.05 15.35 15.28
N ASP A 446 -2.40 15.38 14.00
CA ASP A 446 -2.01 16.41 13.05
C ASP A 446 -2.49 17.83 13.48
N GLY A 447 -3.69 17.92 14.04
CA GLY A 447 -4.23 19.15 14.62
C GLY A 447 -3.43 19.63 15.83
N ILE A 448 -3.05 18.70 16.74
CA ILE A 448 -2.20 18.98 17.89
C ILE A 448 -0.83 19.50 17.42
N VAL A 449 -0.23 18.83 16.44
CA VAL A 449 1.07 19.20 15.87
C VAL A 449 1.01 20.62 15.29
N ARG A 450 0.00 20.92 14.47
CA ARG A 450 -0.20 22.27 13.89
C ARG A 450 -0.44 23.34 14.97
N ALA A 451 -1.27 23.04 15.98
CA ALA A 451 -1.60 24.02 17.03
C ALA A 451 -0.42 24.32 17.97
N THR A 452 0.42 23.33 18.22
CA THR A 452 1.56 23.51 19.15
C THR A 452 2.82 24.01 18.45
N GLY A 453 2.97 23.80 17.13
CA GLY A 453 4.16 24.17 16.35
C GLY A 453 5.46 23.50 16.81
N ARG A 454 5.37 22.49 17.68
CA ARG A 454 6.53 21.87 18.37
C ARG A 454 7.10 20.65 17.66
N LEU A 455 6.34 20.09 16.72
CA LEU A 455 6.68 18.84 16.06
C LEU A 455 6.48 19.01 14.54
N ASP A 456 7.35 18.38 13.78
CA ASP A 456 7.16 18.15 12.37
C ASP A 456 6.36 16.85 12.20
N LEU A 457 5.25 16.87 11.46
CA LEU A 457 4.37 15.72 11.30
C LEU A 457 5.08 14.58 10.57
N ASP A 458 5.90 14.92 9.56
CA ASP A 458 6.66 13.93 8.79
C ASP A 458 7.74 13.27 9.67
N ASP A 459 8.40 14.04 10.53
CA ASP A 459 9.36 13.49 11.51
C ASP A 459 8.66 12.60 12.56
N VAL A 460 7.44 12.95 12.97
CA VAL A 460 6.62 12.11 13.85
C VAL A 460 6.22 10.83 13.13
N ARG A 461 5.68 10.91 11.91
CA ARG A 461 5.31 9.75 11.11
C ARG A 461 6.49 8.82 10.87
N PHE A 462 7.63 9.36 10.48
CA PHE A 462 8.86 8.57 10.26
C PHE A 462 9.32 7.81 11.52
N LYS A 463 9.39 8.50 12.67
CA LYS A 463 9.78 7.87 13.95
C LYS A 463 8.79 6.82 14.42
N VAL A 464 7.51 7.09 14.23
CA VAL A 464 6.44 6.18 14.62
C VAL A 464 6.45 4.96 13.71
N LYS A 465 6.56 5.15 12.40
CA LYS A 465 6.69 4.05 11.43
C LYS A 465 7.87 3.13 11.75
N GLN A 466 9.06 3.68 12.03
CA GLN A 466 10.22 2.89 12.47
C GLN A 466 9.95 2.08 13.75
N ARG A 467 9.23 2.67 14.72
CA ARG A 467 8.98 2.00 16.00
C ARG A 467 7.86 0.97 15.91
N TYR A 468 6.79 1.30 15.19
CA TYR A 468 5.64 0.41 15.03
C TYR A 468 5.89 -0.65 13.94
N GLY A 469 6.66 -0.35 12.90
CA GLY A 469 7.09 -1.32 11.90
C GLY A 469 7.67 -2.56 12.53
N PHE A 470 8.64 -2.42 13.44
CA PHE A 470 9.22 -3.56 14.15
C PHE A 470 8.23 -4.36 15.02
N LEU A 471 7.16 -3.71 15.53
CA LEU A 471 6.21 -4.35 16.44
C LEU A 471 4.98 -4.93 15.73
N PHE A 472 4.58 -4.34 14.60
CA PHE A 472 3.32 -4.64 13.92
C PHE A 472 3.51 -5.13 12.48
N ASP A 473 4.77 -5.21 12.02
CA ASP A 473 5.08 -5.77 10.72
C ASP A 473 4.75 -7.27 10.71
N VAL A 474 3.90 -7.67 9.78
CA VAL A 474 3.51 -9.06 9.58
C VAL A 474 3.91 -9.41 8.15
N ASP A 475 4.82 -10.36 8.01
CA ASP A 475 5.23 -10.88 6.70
C ASP A 475 4.00 -11.44 5.96
N GLU A 476 3.80 -11.05 4.70
CA GLU A 476 2.74 -11.62 3.83
C GLU A 476 2.78 -13.15 3.75
N ALA A 477 3.97 -13.76 3.95
CA ALA A 477 4.13 -15.20 3.96
C ALA A 477 3.64 -15.88 5.25
N THR A 478 3.37 -15.10 6.31
CA THR A 478 2.87 -15.63 7.57
C THR A 478 1.36 -15.87 7.47
N ASP A 479 0.89 -17.05 7.86
CA ASP A 479 -0.55 -17.33 7.95
C ASP A 479 -1.18 -16.39 8.97
N GLN A 480 -1.88 -15.37 8.47
CA GLN A 480 -2.50 -14.32 9.29
C GLN A 480 -3.67 -14.84 10.14
N THR A 481 -4.10 -16.09 9.92
CA THR A 481 -5.25 -16.66 10.64
C THR A 481 -4.97 -16.98 12.10
N ASP A 482 -3.71 -17.19 12.46
CA ASP A 482 -3.27 -17.50 13.82
C ASP A 482 -2.66 -16.29 14.53
N TYR A 483 -2.90 -15.05 14.00
CA TYR A 483 -2.41 -13.85 14.63
C TYR A 483 -3.06 -13.62 15.99
N GLU A 484 -2.28 -13.85 17.04
CA GLU A 484 -2.57 -13.40 18.41
C GLU A 484 -1.73 -12.15 18.68
N GLY A 485 -2.41 -11.03 18.96
CA GLY A 485 -1.73 -9.79 19.33
C GLY A 485 -0.75 -10.01 20.49
N THR A 486 0.47 -9.48 20.38
CA THR A 486 1.50 -9.66 21.39
C THR A 486 1.33 -8.70 22.57
N ILE A 487 1.83 -9.08 23.74
CA ILE A 487 1.89 -8.19 24.93
C ILE A 487 2.68 -6.91 24.59
N ALA A 488 3.74 -7.01 23.79
CA ALA A 488 4.54 -5.86 23.36
C ALA A 488 3.72 -4.87 22.54
N GLN A 489 2.88 -5.34 21.61
CA GLN A 489 1.97 -4.51 20.82
C GLN A 489 0.93 -3.81 21.71
N ALA A 490 0.29 -4.56 22.62
CA ALA A 490 -0.66 -3.99 23.55
C ALA A 490 -0.03 -2.91 24.45
N LEU A 491 1.16 -3.15 24.98
CA LEU A 491 1.90 -2.18 25.80
C LEU A 491 2.34 -0.95 24.99
N ALA A 492 2.71 -1.12 23.71
CA ALA A 492 3.06 -0.01 22.84
C ALA A 492 1.86 0.90 22.57
N LEU A 493 0.68 0.34 22.39
CA LEU A 493 -0.56 1.10 22.22
C LEU A 493 -1.00 1.77 23.53
N LEU A 494 -0.91 1.09 24.67
CA LEU A 494 -1.35 1.63 25.95
C LEU A 494 -0.41 2.73 26.50
N ASN A 495 0.90 2.59 26.28
CA ASN A 495 1.92 3.47 26.89
C ASN A 495 2.70 4.28 25.84
N GLY A 496 2.38 4.16 24.56
CA GLY A 496 3.07 4.87 23.49
C GLY A 496 2.84 6.39 23.54
N SER A 497 3.89 7.17 23.29
CA SER A 497 3.80 8.64 23.30
C SER A 497 2.79 9.19 22.28
N VAL A 498 2.59 8.49 21.17
CA VAL A 498 1.60 8.86 20.13
C VAL A 498 0.19 8.80 20.70
N VAL A 499 -0.17 7.66 21.31
CA VAL A 499 -1.49 7.47 21.93
C VAL A 499 -1.66 8.41 23.13
N ALA A 500 -0.65 8.53 24.00
CA ALA A 500 -0.71 9.42 25.14
C ALA A 500 -0.88 10.91 24.73
N THR A 501 -0.19 11.35 23.67
CA THR A 501 -0.36 12.71 23.13
C THR A 501 -1.72 12.87 22.48
N GLY A 502 -2.15 11.92 21.67
CA GLY A 502 -3.44 11.95 20.98
C GLY A 502 -4.64 11.88 21.93
N ALA A 503 -4.52 11.14 23.04
CA ALA A 503 -5.54 11.04 24.08
C ALA A 503 -5.49 12.21 25.11
N SER A 504 -4.67 13.23 24.86
CA SER A 504 -4.57 14.39 25.74
C SER A 504 -5.60 15.48 25.37
N VAL A 505 -5.84 16.40 26.30
CA VAL A 505 -6.71 17.59 26.08
C VAL A 505 -5.98 18.74 25.39
N LEU A 506 -4.91 18.46 24.65
CA LEU A 506 -4.15 19.47 23.94
C LEU A 506 -4.99 20.12 22.83
N GLN A 507 -4.79 21.42 22.63
CA GLN A 507 -5.47 22.19 21.59
C GLN A 507 -5.24 21.57 20.20
N GLY A 508 -6.29 21.47 19.42
CA GLY A 508 -6.29 20.86 18.08
C GLY A 508 -6.52 19.35 18.08
N GLY A 509 -6.50 18.70 19.26
CA GLY A 509 -6.76 17.27 19.40
C GLY A 509 -8.25 16.94 19.51
N ALA A 510 -8.60 15.70 19.18
CA ALA A 510 -9.97 15.21 19.19
C ALA A 510 -10.67 15.38 20.56
N LEU A 511 -9.98 15.02 21.64
CA LEU A 511 -10.56 15.13 22.99
C LEU A 511 -10.84 16.59 23.37
N SER A 512 -9.94 17.51 23.03
CA SER A 512 -10.13 18.95 23.24
C SER A 512 -11.38 19.46 22.49
N GLU A 513 -11.59 19.03 21.25
CA GLU A 513 -12.77 19.41 20.47
C GLU A 513 -14.07 18.84 21.06
N ILE A 514 -14.07 17.56 21.46
CA ILE A 514 -15.25 16.91 22.05
C ILE A 514 -15.65 17.63 23.36
N LEU A 515 -14.68 17.98 24.20
CA LEU A 515 -14.95 18.72 25.43
C LEU A 515 -15.44 20.15 25.16
N ALA A 516 -14.89 20.82 24.15
CA ALA A 516 -15.29 22.19 23.78
C ALA A 516 -16.68 22.23 23.12
N ALA A 517 -17.10 21.17 22.44
CA ALA A 517 -18.43 21.08 21.84
C ALA A 517 -19.57 21.04 22.86
N GLY A 518 -19.26 20.78 24.14
CA GLY A 518 -20.26 20.68 25.20
C GLY A 518 -21.06 19.37 25.14
N GLY A 519 -22.26 19.40 25.67
CA GLY A 519 -23.13 18.22 25.78
C GLY A 519 -22.93 17.44 27.08
N ASP A 520 -23.78 16.41 27.28
CA ASP A 520 -23.70 15.49 28.39
C ASP A 520 -22.63 14.40 28.15
N ASP A 521 -22.36 13.61 29.16
CA ASP A 521 -21.36 12.56 29.08
C ASP A 521 -21.72 11.48 28.05
N GLY A 522 -23.03 11.18 27.87
CA GLY A 522 -23.49 10.25 26.82
C GLY A 522 -23.10 10.72 25.43
N SER A 523 -23.31 12.00 25.11
CA SER A 523 -22.94 12.60 23.82
C SER A 523 -21.42 12.60 23.59
N ARG A 524 -20.64 12.85 24.65
CA ARG A 524 -19.17 12.79 24.61
C ARG A 524 -18.66 11.36 24.35
N ILE A 525 -19.23 10.38 25.05
CA ILE A 525 -18.91 8.96 24.86
C ILE A 525 -19.29 8.53 23.43
N GLU A 526 -20.48 8.90 22.95
CA GLU A 526 -20.87 8.61 21.56
C GLU A 526 -19.87 9.18 20.56
N SER A 527 -19.43 10.42 20.74
CA SER A 527 -18.41 11.06 19.89
C SER A 527 -17.09 10.31 19.89
N LEU A 528 -16.64 9.81 21.05
CA LEU A 528 -15.44 8.98 21.15
C LEU A 528 -15.60 7.65 20.41
N TYR A 529 -16.73 6.96 20.58
CA TYR A 529 -17.00 5.69 19.91
C TYR A 529 -17.06 5.83 18.39
N LEU A 530 -17.77 6.86 17.90
CA LEU A 530 -17.84 7.16 16.47
C LEU A 530 -16.44 7.39 15.89
N ARG A 531 -15.60 8.12 16.61
CA ARG A 531 -14.27 8.51 16.14
C ARG A 531 -13.23 7.38 16.22
N THR A 532 -13.29 6.53 17.25
CA THR A 532 -12.26 5.51 17.45
C THR A 532 -12.68 4.13 16.97
N LEU A 533 -13.96 3.78 17.15
CA LEU A 533 -14.53 2.47 16.84
C LEU A 533 -15.46 2.46 15.62
N SER A 534 -15.72 3.63 15.02
CA SER A 534 -16.58 3.81 13.84
C SER A 534 -18.00 3.25 14.04
N ARG A 535 -18.50 3.25 15.26
CA ARG A 535 -19.84 2.79 15.63
C ARG A 535 -20.37 3.57 16.83
N ARG A 536 -21.65 3.47 17.07
CA ARG A 536 -22.24 3.97 18.32
C ARG A 536 -21.93 3.03 19.49
N PRO A 537 -21.88 3.54 20.73
CA PRO A 537 -21.77 2.71 21.92
C PRO A 537 -23.04 1.88 22.10
N ARG A 538 -22.88 0.67 22.62
CA ARG A 538 -24.00 -0.15 23.05
C ARG A 538 -24.56 0.35 24.39
N PRO A 539 -25.82 0.01 24.74
CA PRO A 539 -26.40 0.44 26.00
C PRO A 539 -25.59 0.05 27.25
N ASP A 540 -24.98 -1.13 27.24
CA ASP A 540 -24.13 -1.61 28.34
C ASP A 540 -22.78 -0.84 28.41
N GLU A 541 -22.28 -0.37 27.28
CA GLU A 541 -21.06 0.45 27.20
C GLU A 541 -21.30 1.89 27.69
N LEU A 542 -22.50 2.43 27.48
CA LEU A 542 -22.90 3.75 28.01
C LEU A 542 -23.11 3.75 29.53
N GLN A 543 -23.44 2.60 30.12
CA GLN A 543 -23.69 2.47 31.56
C GLN A 543 -22.43 2.30 32.38
N ARG A 544 -21.32 1.90 31.78
CA ARG A 544 -20.01 1.73 32.43
C ARG A 544 -19.27 3.05 32.60
#